data_f2d1a3c994f4cdee3403d0a742a15168
#
_entry.id   f2d1a3c994f4cdee3403d0a742a15168
#
_cell.length_a   1.000
_cell.length_b   1.000
_cell.length_c   1.000
_cell.angle_alpha   90.00
_cell.angle_beta   90.00
_cell.angle_gamma   90.00
#
_symmetry.space_group_name_H-M   'P 1'
#
loop_
_entity.id
_entity.type
_entity.pdbx_description
1 polymer ?
#
loop_
_entity_poly.entity_id
_entity_poly.type
_entity_poly.pdbx_seq_one_letter_code
_entity_poly.pdbx_strand_id
1 'polypeptide(L)'
;MVPARYMARIADGVLAEALTTSGAVQVKGPKWCGKTATSLQQAASVVYLQDPDRSASYLALADAKPSALLEGRTPRLIDEWQMAPQLWDAVRFAVDLRGEPGQFVLTGSSTPAVGGAHSGVG
;
A
#
# COMPACT_ATOMS: atom_id res chain seq x y z
N MET A 1 15.00 -13.74 9.04
CA MET A 1 14.20 -12.76 9.69
C MET A 1 14.06 -11.49 8.84
N VAL A 2 12.90 -10.95 8.81
CA VAL A 2 12.65 -9.75 8.00
C VAL A 2 13.06 -8.52 8.79
N PRO A 3 13.91 -7.66 8.22
CA PRO A 3 14.23 -6.42 8.89
C PRO A 3 12.98 -5.58 9.10
N ALA A 4 13.00 -4.79 10.16
CA ALA A 4 11.82 -4.01 10.54
C ALA A 4 11.39 -3.05 9.44
N ARG A 5 12.32 -2.54 8.66
CA ARG A 5 11.98 -1.55 7.66
C ARG A 5 11.47 -2.15 6.36
N TYR A 6 11.55 -3.46 6.21
CA TYR A 6 11.05 -4.09 5.00
C TYR A 6 9.56 -4.30 5.09
N MET A 7 8.94 -4.49 3.93
CA MET A 7 7.52 -4.75 3.89
C MET A 7 7.19 -6.11 4.46
N ALA A 8 6.12 -6.17 5.21
CA ALA A 8 5.57 -7.41 5.72
C ALA A 8 4.20 -7.60 5.09
N ARG A 9 3.79 -8.85 4.94
CA ARG A 9 2.49 -9.19 4.37
C ARG A 9 1.58 -9.64 5.48
N ILE A 10 0.41 -9.01 5.57
CA ILE A 10 -0.56 -9.27 6.63
C ILE A 10 -1.83 -9.78 6.01
N ALA A 11 -2.33 -10.90 6.50
CA ALA A 11 -3.62 -11.42 6.04
C ALA A 11 -4.75 -10.62 6.65
N ASP A 12 -4.71 -10.40 7.95
CA ASP A 12 -5.69 -9.58 8.64
C ASP A 12 -5.22 -9.42 10.08
N GLY A 13 -5.91 -8.56 10.78
CA GLY A 13 -5.96 -8.56 12.23
C GLY A 13 -4.78 -8.03 13.01
N VAL A 14 -3.57 -8.06 12.50
CA VAL A 14 -2.41 -7.67 13.31
C VAL A 14 -1.68 -6.48 12.70
N LEU A 15 -2.43 -5.64 12.02
CA LEU A 15 -1.83 -4.52 11.31
C LEU A 15 -1.14 -3.54 12.25
N ALA A 16 -1.80 -3.21 13.36
CA ALA A 16 -1.21 -2.23 14.27
C ALA A 16 0.13 -2.71 14.80
N GLU A 17 0.18 -3.98 15.14
CA GLU A 17 1.43 -4.55 15.67
C GLU A 17 2.51 -4.57 14.61
N ALA A 18 2.14 -4.94 13.38
CA ALA A 18 3.11 -4.99 12.29
C ALA A 18 3.69 -3.61 12.01
N LEU A 19 2.90 -2.57 12.17
CA LEU A 19 3.38 -1.21 11.94
C LEU A 19 4.36 -0.73 13.00
N THR A 20 4.45 -1.41 14.12
CA THR A 20 5.45 -1.03 15.12
C THR A 20 6.85 -1.53 14.74
N THR A 21 6.94 -2.47 13.82
CA THR A 21 8.23 -3.08 13.49
C THR A 21 8.58 -2.98 12.01
N SER A 22 7.61 -2.71 11.16
CA SER A 22 7.84 -2.68 9.71
C SER A 22 7.58 -1.29 9.16
N GLY A 23 8.41 -0.87 8.20
CA GLY A 23 8.22 0.44 7.58
C GLY A 23 7.01 0.48 6.67
N ALA A 24 6.68 -0.63 6.05
CA ALA A 24 5.50 -0.73 5.21
C ALA A 24 4.88 -2.09 5.40
N VAL A 25 3.56 -2.13 5.37
CA VAL A 25 2.82 -3.37 5.57
C VAL A 25 1.82 -3.50 4.44
N GLN A 26 1.78 -4.67 3.83
CA GLN A 26 0.80 -4.96 2.79
C GLN A 26 -0.34 -5.75 3.41
N VAL A 27 -1.55 -5.24 3.23
CA VAL A 27 -2.77 -5.93 3.66
C VAL A 27 -3.44 -6.49 2.43
N LYS A 28 -3.58 -7.80 2.39
CA LYS A 28 -4.08 -8.49 1.23
C LYS A 28 -5.33 -9.27 1.59
N GLY A 29 -6.29 -9.28 0.71
CA GLY A 29 -7.51 -10.01 0.95
C GLY A 29 -8.54 -9.73 -0.11
N PRO A 30 -9.65 -10.48 -0.08
CA PRO A 30 -10.73 -10.22 -1.03
C PRO A 30 -11.26 -8.82 -0.87
N LYS A 31 -11.87 -8.33 -1.93
CA LYS A 31 -12.29 -6.96 -2.00
C LYS A 31 -13.22 -6.56 -0.86
N TRP A 32 -14.01 -7.49 -0.38
CA TRP A 32 -15.05 -7.20 0.62
C TRP A 32 -14.71 -7.71 2.01
N CYS A 33 -13.44 -7.93 2.29
CA CYS A 33 -13.09 -8.49 3.59
C CYS A 33 -12.81 -7.42 4.65
N GLY A 34 -13.02 -6.14 4.31
CA GLY A 34 -12.82 -5.08 5.29
C GLY A 34 -11.39 -4.60 5.42
N LYS A 35 -10.53 -4.95 4.50
CA LYS A 35 -9.12 -4.57 4.62
C LYS A 35 -8.92 -3.06 4.59
N THR A 36 -9.73 -2.34 3.82
CA THR A 36 -9.62 -0.89 3.78
C THR A 36 -10.06 -0.29 5.10
N ALA A 37 -11.17 -0.78 5.66
CA ALA A 37 -11.64 -0.27 6.93
C ALA A 37 -10.64 -0.52 8.04
N THR A 38 -10.07 -1.70 8.07
CA THR A 38 -9.04 -2.03 9.06
C THR A 38 -7.83 -1.11 8.91
N SER A 39 -7.42 -0.89 7.67
CA SER A 39 -6.24 -0.05 7.41
C SER A 39 -6.49 1.40 7.75
N LEU A 40 -7.70 1.89 7.53
CA LEU A 40 -8.04 3.27 7.84
C LEU A 40 -7.95 3.56 9.33
N GLN A 41 -8.18 2.56 10.16
CA GLN A 41 -8.06 2.76 11.61
C GLN A 41 -6.63 3.09 12.02
N GLN A 42 -5.67 2.67 11.23
CA GLN A 42 -4.26 2.90 11.54
C GLN A 42 -3.66 4.05 10.75
N ALA A 43 -4.32 4.49 9.69
CA ALA A 43 -3.72 5.45 8.77
C ALA A 43 -3.97 6.88 9.22
N ALA A 44 -2.96 7.72 9.08
CA ALA A 44 -3.09 9.15 9.32
C ALA A 44 -3.40 9.91 8.04
N SER A 45 -3.13 9.32 6.88
CA SER A 45 -3.50 9.90 5.60
C SER A 45 -3.73 8.77 4.60
N VAL A 46 -4.37 9.08 3.49
CA VAL A 46 -4.77 8.04 2.56
C VAL A 46 -4.77 8.53 1.13
N VAL A 47 -4.40 7.64 0.22
CA VAL A 47 -4.55 7.81 -1.21
C VAL A 47 -5.46 6.69 -1.70
N TYR A 48 -6.60 7.07 -2.26
CA TYR A 48 -7.51 6.10 -2.86
C TYR A 48 -7.26 6.08 -4.36
N LEU A 49 -6.50 5.11 -4.83
CA LEU A 49 -6.15 5.06 -6.26
C LEU A 49 -7.37 4.81 -7.13
N GLN A 50 -8.45 4.30 -6.54
CA GLN A 50 -9.68 4.06 -7.29
C GLN A 50 -10.66 5.21 -7.25
N ASP A 51 -10.32 6.32 -6.61
CA ASP A 51 -11.21 7.46 -6.53
C ASP A 51 -11.54 7.93 -7.95
N PRO A 52 -12.81 7.86 -8.36
CA PRO A 52 -13.13 8.18 -9.76
C PRO A 52 -12.76 9.59 -10.16
N ASP A 53 -12.74 10.52 -9.22
CA ASP A 53 -12.41 11.90 -9.53
C ASP A 53 -10.93 12.14 -9.63
N ARG A 54 -10.11 11.29 -9.04
CA ARG A 54 -8.68 11.54 -8.92
C ARG A 54 -7.80 10.44 -9.49
N SER A 55 -8.40 9.33 -9.89
CA SER A 55 -7.63 8.19 -10.34
C SER A 55 -6.68 8.55 -11.47
N ALA A 56 -7.15 9.29 -12.46
CA ALA A 56 -6.31 9.64 -13.59
C ALA A 56 -5.13 10.51 -13.15
N SER A 57 -5.37 11.45 -12.25
CA SER A 57 -4.29 12.30 -11.73
C SER A 57 -3.30 11.50 -10.93
N TYR A 58 -3.80 10.60 -10.08
CA TYR A 58 -2.92 9.78 -9.26
C TYR A 58 -2.04 8.86 -10.12
N LEU A 59 -2.64 8.26 -11.16
CA LEU A 59 -1.88 7.35 -11.98
C LEU A 59 -0.82 8.09 -12.80
N ALA A 60 -1.16 9.29 -13.28
CA ALA A 60 -0.19 10.11 -13.97
C ALA A 60 0.96 10.50 -13.04
N LEU A 61 0.63 10.84 -11.81
CA LEU A 61 1.64 11.23 -10.84
C LEU A 61 2.50 10.03 -10.45
N ALA A 62 1.91 8.85 -10.36
CA ALA A 62 2.67 7.65 -10.05
C ALA A 62 3.71 7.37 -11.13
N ASP A 63 3.43 7.74 -12.37
CA ASP A 63 4.41 7.59 -13.45
C ASP A 63 5.45 8.69 -13.43
N ALA A 64 5.02 9.93 -13.21
CA ALA A 64 5.92 11.07 -13.34
C ALA A 64 6.77 11.28 -12.09
N LYS A 65 6.15 11.14 -10.92
CA LYS A 65 6.87 11.37 -9.66
C LYS A 65 6.18 10.59 -8.55
N PRO A 66 6.43 9.29 -8.47
CA PRO A 66 5.74 8.46 -7.50
C PRO A 66 5.92 8.92 -6.06
N SER A 67 7.06 9.52 -5.74
CA SER A 67 7.29 9.97 -4.37
C SER A 67 6.29 11.02 -3.93
N ALA A 68 5.68 11.75 -4.87
CA ALA A 68 4.69 12.75 -4.50
C ALA A 68 3.45 12.13 -3.88
N LEU A 69 3.12 10.91 -4.28
CA LEU A 69 1.98 10.23 -3.68
C LEU A 69 2.28 9.69 -2.28
N LEU A 70 3.55 9.64 -1.92
CA LEU A 70 3.96 9.11 -0.63
C LEU A 70 4.07 10.18 0.44
N GLU A 71 3.93 11.44 0.07
CA GLU A 71 4.04 12.53 1.02
C GLU A 71 2.73 12.72 1.75
N GLY A 72 2.82 12.78 3.07
CA GLY A 72 1.65 12.92 3.90
C GLY A 72 1.94 12.34 5.27
N ARG A 73 0.97 12.51 6.15
CA ARG A 73 1.12 11.98 7.51
C ARG A 73 1.16 10.47 7.48
N THR A 74 1.95 9.92 8.36
CA THR A 74 2.14 8.48 8.42
C THR A 74 1.49 7.91 9.68
N PRO A 75 1.01 6.68 9.60
CA PRO A 75 1.07 5.77 8.47
C PRO A 75 0.19 6.27 7.33
N ARG A 76 0.69 6.19 6.11
CA ARG A 76 -0.06 6.61 4.94
C ARG A 76 -0.58 5.39 4.20
N LEU A 77 -1.88 5.35 4.00
CA LEU A 77 -2.53 4.23 3.32
C LEU A 77 -2.56 4.48 1.82
N ILE A 78 -2.11 3.49 1.07
CA ILE A 78 -2.24 3.50 -0.38
C ILE A 78 -3.20 2.37 -0.72
N ASP A 79 -4.44 2.75 -1.03
CA ASP A 79 -5.51 1.81 -1.24
C ASP A 79 -5.50 1.31 -2.67
N GLU A 80 -5.56 0.00 -2.84
CA GLU A 80 -5.52 -0.67 -4.15
C GLU A 80 -4.22 -0.36 -4.89
N TRP A 81 -3.12 -0.57 -4.23
CA TRP A 81 -1.81 -0.20 -4.76
C TRP A 81 -1.51 -0.86 -6.10
N GLN A 82 -2.11 -2.01 -6.39
CA GLN A 82 -1.83 -2.72 -7.63
C GLN A 82 -2.26 -1.94 -8.87
N MET A 83 -3.07 -0.90 -8.71
CA MET A 83 -3.40 -0.03 -9.83
C MET A 83 -2.20 0.80 -10.29
N ALA A 84 -1.21 0.95 -9.44
CA ALA A 84 0.03 1.64 -9.79
C ALA A 84 1.19 0.87 -9.18
N PRO A 85 1.54 -0.28 -9.77
CA PRO A 85 2.53 -1.17 -9.15
C PRO A 85 3.90 -0.53 -8.96
N GLN A 86 4.22 0.49 -9.74
CA GLN A 86 5.49 1.19 -9.56
C GLN A 86 5.61 1.85 -8.20
N LEU A 87 4.49 2.02 -7.50
CA LEU A 87 4.56 2.56 -6.15
C LEU A 87 5.23 1.60 -5.17
N TRP A 88 5.25 0.31 -5.49
CA TRP A 88 5.92 -0.66 -4.64
C TRP A 88 7.39 -0.30 -4.44
N ASP A 89 8.08 -0.04 -5.54
CA ASP A 89 9.49 0.32 -5.45
C ASP A 89 9.68 1.69 -4.82
N ALA A 90 8.79 2.63 -5.09
CA ALA A 90 8.88 3.94 -4.47
C ALA A 90 8.72 3.85 -2.96
N VAL A 91 7.80 3.00 -2.50
CA VAL A 91 7.60 2.79 -1.06
C VAL A 91 8.84 2.15 -0.45
N ARG A 92 9.41 1.15 -1.10
CA ARG A 92 10.62 0.51 -0.59
C ARG A 92 11.75 1.52 -0.45
N PHE A 93 11.93 2.33 -1.46
CA PHE A 93 12.97 3.34 -1.42
C PHE A 93 12.74 4.33 -0.28
N ALA A 94 11.49 4.78 -0.13
CA ALA A 94 11.16 5.74 0.93
C ALA A 94 11.37 5.13 2.31
N VAL A 95 10.98 3.88 2.49
CA VAL A 95 11.17 3.21 3.77
C VAL A 95 12.64 3.09 4.13
N ASP A 96 13.47 2.69 3.15
CA ASP A 96 14.90 2.59 3.39
C ASP A 96 15.50 3.94 3.72
N LEU A 97 15.06 4.97 3.03
CA LEU A 97 15.60 6.30 3.24
C LEU A 97 15.22 6.87 4.60
N ARG A 98 13.97 6.65 5.01
CA ARG A 98 13.49 7.19 6.28
C ARG A 98 13.96 6.39 7.48
N GLY A 99 14.08 5.07 7.32
CA GLY A 99 14.59 4.21 8.37
C GLY A 99 13.70 4.09 9.58
N GLU A 100 12.38 4.30 9.43
CA GLU A 100 11.46 4.25 10.55
C GLU A 100 10.29 3.34 10.26
N PRO A 101 9.74 2.70 11.30
CA PRO A 101 8.56 1.87 11.11
C PRO A 101 7.30 2.71 10.96
N GLY A 102 6.21 2.05 10.54
CA GLY A 102 4.91 2.70 10.55
C GLY A 102 4.74 3.75 9.48
N GLN A 103 5.38 3.59 8.33
CA GLN A 103 5.34 4.62 7.30
C GLN A 103 4.19 4.43 6.33
N PHE A 104 3.94 3.20 5.89
CA PHE A 104 2.95 2.96 4.84
C PHE A 104 2.15 1.71 5.09
N VAL A 105 0.89 1.76 4.64
CA VAL A 105 0.05 0.58 4.53
C VAL A 105 -0.41 0.51 3.08
N LEU A 106 -0.23 -0.64 2.45
CA LEU A 106 -0.67 -0.85 1.08
C LEU A 106 -1.73 -1.92 1.08
N THR A 107 -2.92 -1.57 0.62
CA THR A 107 -3.98 -2.56 0.49
C THR A 107 -4.09 -3.01 -0.95
N GLY A 108 -4.37 -4.28 -1.13
CA GLY A 108 -4.58 -4.83 -2.44
C GLY A 108 -5.56 -5.97 -2.38
N SER A 109 -6.28 -6.18 -3.48
CA SER A 109 -7.22 -7.26 -3.57
C SER A 109 -6.47 -8.53 -3.93
N SER A 110 -6.79 -9.60 -3.22
CA SER A 110 -6.24 -10.91 -3.55
C SER A 110 -7.14 -11.68 -4.51
N THR A 111 -8.27 -11.09 -4.88
CA THR A 111 -9.14 -11.74 -5.83
C THR A 111 -8.42 -11.85 -7.16
N PRO A 112 -8.32 -13.04 -7.71
CA PRO A 112 -7.62 -13.18 -8.97
C PRO A 112 -8.28 -12.34 -10.04
N ALA A 113 -7.45 -11.72 -10.83
CA ALA A 113 -7.97 -10.97 -11.94
C ALA A 113 -8.63 -11.93 -12.90
N VAL A 114 -9.79 -11.52 -13.37
CA VAL A 114 -10.44 -12.31 -14.35
C VAL A 114 -9.64 -12.23 -15.63
N GLY A 115 -9.26 -13.37 -16.09
CA GLY A 115 -8.44 -13.38 -17.25
C GLY A 115 -7.12 -12.79 -16.95
N GLY A 116 -6.89 -12.58 -16.06
CA GLY A 116 -5.68 -12.05 -15.99
C GLY A 116 -4.68 -12.77 -15.53
N ALA A 117 -5.05 -12.86 -15.64
CA ALA A 117 -4.28 -13.12 -15.37
C ALA A 117 -3.17 -12.80 -15.49
N HIS A 118 -3.21 -12.52 -15.52
CA HIS A 118 -2.38 -12.24 -15.55
C HIS A 118 -1.62 -12.51 -15.15
N SER A 119 -1.86 -12.74 -15.38
CA SER A 119 -1.35 -13.00 -15.13
C SER A 119 -0.54 -13.05 -14.77
N GLY A 120 -0.49 -13.20 -14.71
CA GLY A 120 0.40 -13.28 -14.36
C GLY A 120 0.98 -12.76 -13.81
N VAL A 121 0.88 -12.45 -13.91
CA VAL A 121 1.50 -12.00 -13.49
C VAL A 121 1.84 -11.96 -12.52
N GLY A 122 1.70 -12.10 -12.35
CA GLY A 122 2.49 -12.13 -11.56
C GLY A 122 2.35 -11.84 -10.47
#